data_731a8d2ef32b06c59e47e2ff44134b41
#
_entry.id   731a8d2ef32b06c59e47e2ff44134b41
#
_cell.length_a   1.000
_cell.length_b   1.000
_cell.length_c   1.000
_cell.angle_alpha   90.00
_cell.angle_beta   90.00
_cell.angle_gamma   90.00
#
_symmetry.space_group_name_H-M   'P 1'
#
loop_
_entity.id
_entity.type
_entity.pdbx_description
1 polymer ?
#
loop_
_entity_poly.entity_id
_entity_poly.type
_entity_poly.pdbx_seq_one_letter_code
_entity_poly.pdbx_strand_id
1 'polypeptide(L)'
;MWEEACEEIELENRPQGLRLTLPFLKDKVDPIAVFLIVTGGATVVIIAVKFRLLPLWIEFLKSSSVLRMSGYLLIILAFIFVSGTLFRTVLWLRYKPETAESLEGADWPSITVIMPAYNEEELIAKAIDSIFAVNYPQDKLEVIAVNDGSEDMTLRFMKRAKRRYGNKLRVISFERNLGKRRALYSGMKLARGEVIVTVDTDGKIGRSAIRNLVVPLIRDQEVAAVAGRVAVLNERDNFLTRMLSVRYAVSFDFGRAYQSVFGTVQVCPGALTAYRKAVLVPFLKEWVNQKFMKSPCLHGEDRSLTTYILKSGHLTKYQSNAVVYSKAPSRFRQMNRMYVRWTRSYIRESILFSRFMFSRYRTKRRILPILDFFFLNLLHPFHLFAIGLISYSFVVHPIFILRHLAFLVILSFFLSLYYLRTNRSLAFLYGIPYALITAFFLWWIVPFSALTLKNQSWLTR
;
A
#
# COMPACT_ATOMS: atom_id res chain seq x y z
N MET A 1 -4.38 9.48 -22.35
CA MET A 1 -4.27 8.82 -21.02
C MET A 1 -3.65 7.41 -21.07
N TRP A 2 -4.15 6.44 -21.88
CA TRP A 2 -3.50 5.12 -22.02
C TRP A 2 -2.24 5.16 -22.89
N GLU A 3 -2.22 5.97 -23.94
CA GLU A 3 -1.05 6.19 -24.81
C GLU A 3 0.01 7.04 -24.13
N GLU A 4 -0.36 8.12 -23.45
CA GLU A 4 0.56 8.95 -22.64
C GLU A 4 1.25 8.14 -21.52
N ALA A 5 0.53 7.21 -20.86
CA ALA A 5 1.15 6.30 -19.89
C ALA A 5 2.07 5.25 -20.56
N CYS A 6 1.94 4.99 -21.87
CA CYS A 6 2.89 4.16 -22.60
C CYS A 6 4.20 4.91 -22.88
N GLU A 7 4.14 6.19 -23.25
CA GLU A 7 5.33 7.03 -23.46
C GLU A 7 6.10 7.28 -22.15
N GLU A 8 5.40 7.53 -21.02
CA GLU A 8 6.05 7.68 -19.70
C GLU A 8 6.76 6.38 -19.25
N ILE A 9 6.21 5.20 -19.55
CA ILE A 9 6.84 3.91 -19.24
C ILE A 9 8.10 3.67 -20.09
N GLU A 10 8.12 4.15 -21.35
CA GLU A 10 9.32 4.09 -22.19
C GLU A 10 10.41 5.05 -21.72
N LEU A 11 10.04 6.20 -21.16
CA LEU A 11 10.99 7.19 -20.61
C LEU A 11 11.60 6.74 -19.26
N GLU A 12 10.86 6.02 -18.41
CA GLU A 12 11.38 5.47 -17.15
C GLU A 12 12.41 4.34 -17.34
N ASN A 13 12.38 3.65 -18.47
CA ASN A 13 13.29 2.52 -18.78
C ASN A 13 14.59 2.92 -19.52
N ARG A 14 14.84 4.22 -19.77
CA ARG A 14 16.14 4.64 -20.31
C ARG A 14 17.21 4.70 -19.21
N PRO A 15 18.42 4.14 -19.45
CA PRO A 15 19.52 4.27 -18.50
C PRO A 15 19.83 5.77 -18.31
N GLN A 16 19.69 6.24 -17.08
CA GLN A 16 19.94 7.63 -16.72
C GLN A 16 21.45 7.91 -16.79
N GLY A 17 21.92 8.34 -17.97
CA GLY A 17 23.17 9.07 -18.05
C GLY A 17 23.05 10.37 -17.24
N LEU A 18 24.10 10.68 -16.48
CA LEU A 18 24.21 11.87 -15.63
C LEU A 18 23.96 13.15 -16.47
N ARG A 19 22.71 13.64 -16.51
CA ARG A 19 22.40 15.01 -16.87
C ARG A 19 21.76 15.66 -15.66
N LEU A 20 22.50 16.55 -15.02
CA LEU A 20 22.02 17.54 -14.05
C LEU A 20 21.09 18.56 -14.73
N THR A 21 19.94 18.09 -15.22
CA THR A 21 18.81 18.97 -15.49
C THR A 21 17.89 18.85 -14.29
N LEU A 22 17.62 19.95 -13.60
CA LEU A 22 16.67 20.00 -12.48
C LEU A 22 15.32 19.44 -12.97
N PRO A 23 14.92 18.21 -12.62
CA PRO A 23 13.72 17.56 -13.17
C PRO A 23 12.41 18.14 -12.62
N PHE A 24 12.49 19.17 -11.76
CA PHE A 24 11.36 19.86 -11.14
C PHE A 24 10.48 20.64 -12.13
N LEU A 25 10.98 20.94 -13.33
CA LEU A 25 10.28 21.77 -14.33
C LEU A 25 9.40 20.98 -15.32
N LYS A 26 9.45 19.67 -15.33
CA LYS A 26 8.62 18.82 -16.23
C LYS A 26 7.31 18.35 -15.62
N ASP A 27 7.15 18.43 -14.30
CA ASP A 27 5.91 18.06 -13.66
C ASP A 27 4.83 19.10 -13.95
N LYS A 28 3.74 18.68 -14.58
CA LYS A 28 2.49 19.45 -14.69
C LYS A 28 1.80 19.51 -13.31
N VAL A 29 2.50 20.01 -12.31
CA VAL A 29 1.93 20.31 -11.00
C VAL A 29 1.10 21.57 -11.15
N ASP A 30 -0.11 21.57 -10.60
CA ASP A 30 -0.94 22.77 -10.59
C ASP A 30 -0.24 23.87 -9.77
N PRO A 31 0.29 24.94 -10.41
CA PRO A 31 1.08 25.96 -9.72
C PRO A 31 0.23 26.74 -8.69
N ILE A 32 -1.08 26.88 -8.94
CA ILE A 32 -2.01 27.56 -8.03
C ILE A 32 -2.17 26.73 -6.76
N ALA A 33 -2.39 25.41 -6.90
CA ALA A 33 -2.52 24.52 -5.75
C ALA A 33 -1.23 24.49 -4.91
N VAL A 34 -0.06 24.42 -5.54
CA VAL A 34 1.23 24.46 -4.84
C VAL A 34 1.41 25.79 -4.10
N PHE A 35 1.12 26.92 -4.77
CA PHE A 35 1.19 28.23 -4.15
C PHE A 35 0.29 28.33 -2.91
N LEU A 36 -0.97 27.88 -2.99
CA LEU A 36 -1.90 27.90 -1.86
C LEU A 36 -1.45 26.98 -0.70
N ILE A 37 -0.91 25.79 -1.01
CA ILE A 37 -0.39 24.88 0.02
C ILE A 37 0.81 25.51 0.75
N VAL A 38 1.76 26.07 0.01
CA VAL A 38 2.98 26.66 0.60
C VAL A 38 2.65 27.93 1.38
N THR A 39 1.91 28.85 0.79
CA THR A 39 1.55 30.12 1.45
C THR A 39 0.64 29.90 2.65
N GLY A 40 -0.39 29.07 2.53
CA GLY A 40 -1.29 28.72 3.63
C GLY A 40 -0.57 28.02 4.76
N GLY A 41 0.28 27.04 4.46
CA GLY A 41 1.10 26.33 5.45
C GLY A 41 2.08 27.26 6.16
N ALA A 42 2.80 28.09 5.42
CA ALA A 42 3.74 29.09 5.98
C ALA A 42 3.01 30.09 6.88
N THR A 43 1.86 30.59 6.45
CA THR A 43 1.04 31.54 7.23
C THR A 43 0.65 30.94 8.58
N VAL A 44 0.16 29.70 8.62
CA VAL A 44 -0.22 29.02 9.87
C VAL A 44 0.99 28.88 10.81
N VAL A 45 2.15 28.49 10.27
CA VAL A 45 3.38 28.34 11.08
C VAL A 45 3.84 29.70 11.63
N ILE A 46 3.86 30.73 10.80
CA ILE A 46 4.24 32.10 11.20
C ILE A 46 3.32 32.60 12.31
N ILE A 47 2.00 32.44 12.18
CA ILE A 47 1.03 32.81 13.21
C ILE A 47 1.31 32.04 14.51
N ALA A 48 1.51 30.73 14.45
CA ALA A 48 1.77 29.91 15.64
C ALA A 48 3.04 30.36 16.38
N VAL A 49 4.09 30.74 15.66
CA VAL A 49 5.35 31.26 16.23
C VAL A 49 5.15 32.67 16.80
N LYS A 50 4.53 33.57 16.03
CA LYS A 50 4.30 34.97 16.44
C LYS A 50 3.50 35.07 17.74
N PHE A 51 2.45 34.29 17.87
CA PHE A 51 1.61 34.23 19.07
C PHE A 51 2.14 33.33 20.17
N ARG A 52 3.37 32.81 20.06
CA ARG A 52 4.03 31.94 21.06
C ARG A 52 3.13 30.76 21.52
N LEU A 53 2.40 30.16 20.58
CA LEU A 53 1.39 29.14 20.91
C LEU A 53 1.98 27.89 21.54
N LEU A 54 3.26 27.58 21.34
CA LEU A 54 3.92 26.43 21.98
C LEU A 54 4.19 26.70 23.47
N PRO A 55 4.81 27.83 23.91
CA PRO A 55 4.90 28.18 25.32
C PRO A 55 3.54 28.21 26.02
N LEU A 56 2.54 28.87 25.44
CA LEU A 56 1.18 28.91 25.99
C LEU A 56 0.58 27.52 26.18
N TRP A 57 0.81 26.61 25.24
CA TRP A 57 0.38 25.24 25.36
C TRP A 57 1.08 24.49 26.52
N ILE A 58 2.38 24.71 26.71
CA ILE A 58 3.14 24.15 27.82
C ILE A 58 2.61 24.65 29.16
N GLU A 59 2.29 25.96 29.30
CA GLU A 59 1.66 26.53 30.49
C GLU A 59 0.29 25.94 30.75
N PHE A 60 -0.54 25.80 29.69
CA PHE A 60 -1.84 25.11 29.79
C PHE A 60 -1.69 23.69 30.33
N LEU A 61 -0.72 22.91 29.82
CA LEU A 61 -0.48 21.57 30.34
C LEU A 61 -0.01 21.54 31.78
N LYS A 62 0.63 22.59 32.27
CA LYS A 62 1.05 22.74 33.70
C LYS A 62 -0.08 23.15 34.62
N SER A 63 -1.21 23.63 34.13
CA SER A 63 -2.30 24.22 34.91
C SER A 63 -3.00 23.22 35.86
N SER A 64 -2.91 21.93 35.62
CA SER A 64 -3.42 20.89 36.51
C SER A 64 -2.53 19.65 36.51
N SER A 65 -2.62 18.82 37.55
CA SER A 65 -1.88 17.56 37.65
C SER A 65 -2.26 16.58 36.53
N VAL A 66 -3.55 16.51 36.15
CA VAL A 66 -4.03 15.64 35.06
C VAL A 66 -3.48 16.09 33.75
N LEU A 67 -3.49 17.40 33.44
CA LEU A 67 -2.93 17.92 32.18
C LEU A 67 -1.41 17.75 32.13
N ARG A 68 -0.72 17.89 33.27
CA ARG A 68 0.73 17.65 33.35
C ARG A 68 1.10 16.21 33.05
N MET A 69 0.38 15.24 33.64
CA MET A 69 0.57 13.82 33.33
C MET A 69 0.27 13.50 31.88
N SER A 70 -0.78 14.13 31.31
CA SER A 70 -1.10 14.02 29.88
C SER A 70 0.02 14.58 29.01
N GLY A 71 0.66 15.69 29.41
CA GLY A 71 1.84 16.26 28.76
C GLY A 71 3.03 15.31 28.74
N TYR A 72 3.35 14.67 29.87
CA TYR A 72 4.42 13.67 29.93
C TYR A 72 4.12 12.48 29.02
N LEU A 73 2.87 11.99 29.00
CA LEU A 73 2.47 10.93 28.10
C LEU A 73 2.67 11.34 26.63
N LEU A 74 2.28 12.56 26.24
CA LEU A 74 2.51 13.06 24.88
C LEU A 74 3.98 13.12 24.52
N ILE A 75 4.87 13.50 25.44
CA ILE A 75 6.33 13.52 25.22
C ILE A 75 6.84 12.10 24.98
N ILE A 76 6.41 11.12 25.80
CA ILE A 76 6.78 9.71 25.61
C ILE A 76 6.30 9.21 24.26
N LEU A 77 5.06 9.50 23.86
CA LEU A 77 4.50 9.10 22.57
C LEU A 77 5.25 9.76 21.39
N ALA A 78 5.60 11.04 21.53
CA ALA A 78 6.42 11.74 20.54
C ALA A 78 7.81 11.11 20.41
N PHE A 79 8.45 10.75 21.52
CA PHE A 79 9.73 10.06 21.52
C PHE A 79 9.64 8.68 20.81
N ILE A 80 8.62 7.89 21.12
CA ILE A 80 8.38 6.60 20.44
C ILE A 80 8.16 6.82 18.94
N PHE A 81 7.36 7.83 18.56
CA PHE A 81 7.12 8.15 17.15
C PHE A 81 8.40 8.56 16.40
N VAL A 82 9.18 9.46 16.97
CA VAL A 82 10.43 9.94 16.39
C VAL A 82 11.44 8.81 16.29
N SER A 83 11.66 8.07 17.39
CA SER A 83 12.59 6.92 17.40
C SER A 83 12.19 5.84 16.40
N GLY A 84 10.90 5.51 16.33
CA GLY A 84 10.38 4.57 15.34
C GLY A 84 10.52 5.08 13.90
N THR A 85 10.35 6.38 13.67
CA THR A 85 10.53 6.99 12.36
C THR A 85 12.00 6.98 11.94
N LEU A 86 12.93 7.33 12.85
CA LEU A 86 14.37 7.27 12.61
C LEU A 86 14.84 5.83 12.32
N PHE A 87 14.41 4.86 13.14
CA PHE A 87 14.67 3.45 12.92
C PHE A 87 14.28 2.99 11.52
N ARG A 88 13.05 3.32 11.08
CA ARG A 88 12.55 2.97 9.75
C ARG A 88 13.31 3.70 8.65
N THR A 89 13.70 4.96 8.87
CA THR A 89 14.48 5.74 7.90
C THR A 89 15.85 5.12 7.68
N VAL A 90 16.54 4.68 8.73
CA VAL A 90 17.84 3.99 8.61
C VAL A 90 17.69 2.70 7.80
N LEU A 91 16.64 1.93 8.05
CA LEU A 91 16.38 0.72 7.27
C LEU A 91 16.04 1.06 5.82
N TRP A 92 15.19 2.07 5.58
CA TRP A 92 14.84 2.52 4.24
C TRP A 92 16.05 2.99 3.43
N LEU A 93 17.02 3.66 4.03
CA LEU A 93 18.25 4.08 3.37
C LEU A 93 19.11 2.88 2.92
N ARG A 94 18.94 1.72 3.54
CA ARG A 94 19.62 0.46 3.17
C ARG A 94 18.86 -0.32 2.09
N TYR A 95 17.61 0.03 1.80
CA TYR A 95 16.81 -0.64 0.79
C TYR A 95 17.35 -0.36 -0.61
N LYS A 96 17.52 -1.44 -1.39
CA LYS A 96 17.81 -1.40 -2.82
C LYS A 96 16.95 -2.47 -3.50
N PRO A 97 16.25 -2.15 -4.61
CA PRO A 97 15.59 -3.17 -5.41
C PRO A 97 16.59 -4.10 -6.06
N GLU A 98 16.24 -5.36 -6.18
CA GLU A 98 17.05 -6.33 -6.94
C GLU A 98 16.71 -6.19 -8.43
N THR A 99 17.71 -6.28 -9.32
CA THR A 99 17.51 -6.10 -10.75
C THR A 99 17.60 -7.43 -11.50
N ALA A 100 16.83 -7.55 -12.57
CA ALA A 100 16.81 -8.74 -13.41
C ALA A 100 18.09 -8.93 -14.24
N GLU A 101 18.82 -7.84 -14.54
CA GLU A 101 20.10 -7.85 -15.27
C GLU A 101 21.16 -8.68 -14.54
N SER A 102 21.12 -8.74 -13.23
CA SER A 102 22.04 -9.54 -12.42
C SER A 102 21.76 -11.06 -12.46
N LEU A 103 20.80 -11.51 -13.27
CA LEU A 103 20.41 -12.90 -13.50
C LEU A 103 20.52 -13.27 -15.00
N GLU A 104 21.44 -12.63 -15.73
CA GLU A 104 21.69 -13.02 -17.14
C GLU A 104 22.12 -14.49 -17.18
N GLY A 105 21.43 -15.26 -18.09
CA GLY A 105 21.65 -16.71 -18.19
C GLY A 105 20.94 -17.59 -17.15
N ALA A 106 20.24 -17.00 -16.16
CA ALA A 106 19.46 -17.79 -15.21
C ALA A 106 18.24 -18.46 -15.88
N ASP A 107 17.92 -19.67 -15.44
CA ASP A 107 16.67 -20.32 -15.82
C ASP A 107 15.48 -19.66 -15.08
N TRP A 108 14.65 -18.92 -15.81
CA TRP A 108 13.48 -18.24 -15.26
C TRP A 108 12.41 -19.27 -14.87
N PRO A 109 11.81 -19.20 -13.67
CA PRO A 109 10.77 -20.13 -13.27
C PRO A 109 9.52 -19.99 -14.14
N SER A 110 8.75 -21.07 -14.26
CA SER A 110 7.42 -21.00 -14.84
C SER A 110 6.47 -20.19 -13.95
N ILE A 111 5.68 -19.29 -14.55
CA ILE A 111 4.74 -18.44 -13.81
C ILE A 111 3.30 -18.64 -14.27
N THR A 112 2.37 -18.55 -13.32
CA THR A 112 0.93 -18.42 -13.60
C THR A 112 0.44 -17.09 -13.07
N VAL A 113 0.00 -16.20 -13.95
CA VAL A 113 -0.64 -14.93 -13.58
C VAL A 113 -2.14 -15.18 -13.37
N ILE A 114 -2.66 -14.81 -12.19
CA ILE A 114 -4.07 -14.96 -11.83
C ILE A 114 -4.72 -13.59 -11.77
N MET A 115 -5.78 -13.40 -12.55
CA MET A 115 -6.54 -12.18 -12.68
C MET A 115 -8.02 -12.42 -12.35
N PRO A 116 -8.48 -12.08 -11.12
CA PRO A 116 -9.91 -12.11 -10.80
C PRO A 116 -10.62 -10.88 -11.34
N ALA A 117 -11.79 -11.05 -11.97
CA ALA A 117 -12.58 -9.96 -12.54
C ALA A 117 -14.05 -10.08 -12.14
N TYR A 118 -14.67 -8.94 -11.85
CA TYR A 118 -16.11 -8.81 -11.62
C TYR A 118 -16.59 -7.46 -12.11
N ASN A 119 -17.40 -7.43 -13.18
CA ASN A 119 -17.92 -6.23 -13.85
C ASN A 119 -16.80 -5.26 -14.26
N GLU A 120 -15.88 -5.74 -15.11
CA GLU A 120 -14.69 -5.03 -15.58
C GLU A 120 -14.63 -4.97 -17.11
N GLU A 121 -15.78 -4.86 -17.80
CA GLU A 121 -15.87 -4.88 -19.27
C GLU A 121 -14.98 -3.85 -19.96
N GLU A 122 -14.79 -2.66 -19.35
CA GLU A 122 -13.97 -1.58 -19.91
C GLU A 122 -12.45 -1.87 -19.87
N LEU A 123 -12.00 -2.67 -18.91
CA LEU A 123 -10.57 -2.80 -18.59
C LEU A 123 -10.02 -4.20 -18.84
N ILE A 124 -10.82 -5.25 -18.74
CA ILE A 124 -10.36 -6.64 -18.74
C ILE A 124 -9.54 -7.00 -19.97
N ALA A 125 -9.94 -6.56 -21.19
CA ALA A 125 -9.21 -6.87 -22.40
C ALA A 125 -7.82 -6.22 -22.39
N LYS A 126 -7.73 -4.95 -22.02
CA LYS A 126 -6.47 -4.18 -21.92
C LYS A 126 -5.55 -4.75 -20.84
N ALA A 127 -6.13 -5.18 -19.72
CA ALA A 127 -5.37 -5.78 -18.62
C ALA A 127 -4.75 -7.12 -19.06
N ILE A 128 -5.51 -7.99 -19.75
CA ILE A 128 -4.98 -9.25 -20.30
C ILE A 128 -3.88 -8.95 -21.33
N ASP A 129 -4.10 -8.02 -22.25
CA ASP A 129 -3.11 -7.66 -23.26
C ASP A 129 -1.82 -7.13 -22.61
N SER A 130 -1.92 -6.35 -21.53
CA SER A 130 -0.75 -5.84 -20.80
C SER A 130 0.09 -6.95 -20.16
N ILE A 131 -0.54 -8.06 -19.71
CA ILE A 131 0.19 -9.21 -19.16
C ILE A 131 0.97 -9.94 -20.25
N PHE A 132 0.38 -10.13 -21.43
CA PHE A 132 1.09 -10.78 -22.53
C PHE A 132 2.17 -9.91 -23.19
N ALA A 133 2.14 -8.59 -22.93
CA ALA A 133 3.16 -7.63 -23.39
C ALA A 133 4.39 -7.51 -22.45
N VAL A 134 4.42 -8.22 -21.31
CA VAL A 134 5.56 -8.17 -20.39
C VAL A 134 6.80 -8.83 -20.96
N ASN A 135 7.98 -8.34 -20.55
CA ASN A 135 9.26 -8.96 -20.90
C ASN A 135 9.50 -10.20 -20.00
N TYR A 136 8.89 -11.32 -20.39
CA TYR A 136 9.06 -12.62 -19.72
C TYR A 136 9.04 -13.74 -20.77
N PRO A 137 9.78 -14.86 -20.59
CA PRO A 137 9.74 -15.99 -21.53
C PRO A 137 8.31 -16.49 -21.75
N GLN A 138 7.85 -16.41 -22.99
CA GLN A 138 6.44 -16.65 -23.35
C GLN A 138 6.02 -18.13 -23.24
N ASP A 139 6.96 -19.04 -23.28
CA ASP A 139 6.80 -20.48 -23.01
C ASP A 139 6.63 -20.81 -21.52
N LYS A 140 7.09 -19.89 -20.65
CA LYS A 140 7.00 -20.00 -19.19
C LYS A 140 5.88 -19.16 -18.56
N LEU A 141 5.02 -18.52 -19.38
CA LEU A 141 3.94 -17.66 -18.97
C LEU A 141 2.57 -18.31 -19.21
N GLU A 142 1.83 -18.61 -18.15
CA GLU A 142 0.41 -18.98 -18.16
C GLU A 142 -0.42 -17.85 -17.55
N VAL A 143 -1.61 -17.58 -18.10
CA VAL A 143 -2.57 -16.62 -17.52
C VAL A 143 -3.88 -17.32 -17.21
N ILE A 144 -4.42 -17.10 -16.00
CA ILE A 144 -5.74 -17.59 -15.59
C ILE A 144 -6.61 -16.37 -15.25
N ALA A 145 -7.56 -16.05 -16.12
CA ALA A 145 -8.57 -15.04 -15.87
C ALA A 145 -9.81 -15.69 -15.24
N VAL A 146 -10.22 -15.20 -14.07
CA VAL A 146 -11.37 -15.75 -13.31
C VAL A 146 -12.50 -14.73 -13.31
N ASN A 147 -13.57 -15.02 -14.03
CA ASN A 147 -14.81 -14.25 -13.98
C ASN A 147 -15.61 -14.65 -12.72
N ASP A 148 -15.75 -13.72 -11.79
CA ASP A 148 -16.47 -13.94 -10.52
C ASP A 148 -17.97 -13.63 -10.67
N GLY A 149 -18.62 -14.21 -11.69
CA GLY A 149 -20.05 -14.07 -11.93
C GLY A 149 -20.44 -12.66 -12.38
N SER A 150 -19.70 -12.07 -13.35
CA SER A 150 -20.03 -10.75 -13.91
C SER A 150 -21.34 -10.78 -14.69
N GLU A 151 -22.11 -9.69 -14.59
CA GLU A 151 -23.39 -9.46 -15.25
C GLU A 151 -23.24 -8.62 -16.55
N ASP A 152 -22.07 -7.97 -16.74
CA ASP A 152 -21.69 -7.17 -17.89
C ASP A 152 -20.97 -8.00 -18.99
N MET A 153 -20.34 -7.33 -19.95
CA MET A 153 -19.63 -7.98 -21.05
C MET A 153 -18.25 -8.55 -20.70
N THR A 154 -17.84 -8.53 -19.41
CA THR A 154 -16.53 -9.00 -18.94
C THR A 154 -16.21 -10.40 -19.46
N LEU A 155 -17.11 -11.38 -19.27
CA LEU A 155 -16.89 -12.76 -19.71
C LEU A 155 -16.73 -12.87 -21.23
N ARG A 156 -17.49 -12.08 -22.00
CA ARG A 156 -17.39 -12.06 -23.46
C ARG A 156 -16.02 -11.57 -23.93
N PHE A 157 -15.48 -10.52 -23.31
CA PHE A 157 -14.14 -10.02 -23.60
C PHE A 157 -13.05 -11.03 -23.21
N MET A 158 -13.17 -11.69 -22.05
CA MET A 158 -12.26 -12.78 -21.66
C MET A 158 -12.27 -13.93 -22.69
N LYS A 159 -13.44 -14.36 -23.15
CA LYS A 159 -13.56 -15.42 -24.19
C LYS A 159 -12.94 -14.99 -25.52
N ARG A 160 -13.07 -13.68 -25.89
CA ARG A 160 -12.42 -13.12 -27.08
C ARG A 160 -10.88 -13.13 -26.93
N ALA A 161 -10.35 -12.72 -25.79
CA ALA A 161 -8.93 -12.80 -25.49
C ALA A 161 -8.42 -14.25 -25.51
N LYS A 162 -9.20 -15.22 -24.96
CA LYS A 162 -8.88 -16.64 -25.02
C LYS A 162 -8.69 -17.15 -26.46
N ARG A 163 -9.51 -16.68 -27.44
CA ARG A 163 -9.32 -17.03 -28.86
C ARG A 163 -8.01 -16.48 -29.41
N ARG A 164 -7.56 -15.29 -28.96
CA ARG A 164 -6.30 -14.67 -29.40
C ARG A 164 -5.07 -15.38 -28.82
N TYR A 165 -5.07 -15.66 -27.52
CA TYR A 165 -3.90 -16.19 -26.80
C TYR A 165 -3.87 -17.70 -26.66
N GLY A 166 -4.89 -18.41 -27.16
CA GLY A 166 -4.93 -19.87 -27.21
C GLY A 166 -4.76 -20.52 -25.83
N ASN A 167 -3.90 -21.50 -25.75
CA ASN A 167 -3.68 -22.31 -24.55
C ASN A 167 -2.93 -21.55 -23.44
N LYS A 168 -2.33 -20.39 -23.72
CA LYS A 168 -1.64 -19.56 -22.73
C LYS A 168 -2.61 -18.83 -21.80
N LEU A 169 -3.87 -18.61 -22.24
CA LEU A 169 -4.91 -18.00 -21.43
C LEU A 169 -6.00 -19.02 -21.10
N ARG A 170 -6.23 -19.24 -19.81
CA ARG A 170 -7.37 -20.04 -19.32
C ARG A 170 -8.41 -19.10 -18.72
N VAL A 171 -9.68 -19.34 -19.04
CA VAL A 171 -10.82 -18.59 -18.49
C VAL A 171 -11.64 -19.52 -17.61
N ILE A 172 -11.84 -19.11 -16.36
CA ILE A 172 -12.73 -19.76 -15.39
C ILE A 172 -13.91 -18.81 -15.19
N SER A 173 -15.13 -19.32 -15.12
CA SER A 173 -16.31 -18.49 -14.87
C SER A 173 -17.18 -19.11 -13.81
N PHE A 174 -17.59 -18.31 -12.83
CA PHE A 174 -18.59 -18.66 -11.84
C PHE A 174 -19.98 -18.21 -12.32
N GLU A 175 -21.01 -18.93 -11.92
CA GLU A 175 -22.41 -18.58 -12.23
C GLU A 175 -22.88 -17.33 -11.47
N ARG A 176 -22.32 -17.07 -10.28
CA ARG A 176 -22.63 -15.93 -9.43
C ARG A 176 -21.39 -15.41 -8.73
N ASN A 177 -21.44 -14.19 -8.23
CA ASN A 177 -20.34 -13.61 -7.46
C ASN A 177 -20.12 -14.38 -6.16
N LEU A 178 -18.93 -14.96 -6.01
CA LEU A 178 -18.47 -15.69 -4.81
C LEU A 178 -17.42 -14.89 -4.03
N GLY A 179 -16.98 -13.75 -4.57
CA GLY A 179 -15.99 -12.85 -4.00
C GLY A 179 -14.55 -13.14 -4.45
N LYS A 180 -13.75 -12.08 -4.52
CA LYS A 180 -12.36 -12.09 -5.01
C LYS A 180 -11.50 -13.19 -4.38
N ARG A 181 -11.66 -13.48 -3.09
CA ARG A 181 -10.92 -14.54 -2.38
C ARG A 181 -11.17 -15.93 -3.00
N ARG A 182 -12.41 -16.24 -3.35
CA ARG A 182 -12.75 -17.51 -4.00
C ARG A 182 -12.28 -17.57 -5.44
N ALA A 183 -12.35 -16.44 -6.16
CA ALA A 183 -11.82 -16.35 -7.52
C ALA A 183 -10.30 -16.61 -7.52
N LEU A 184 -9.54 -15.96 -6.63
CA LEU A 184 -8.11 -16.21 -6.47
C LEU A 184 -7.82 -17.65 -6.09
N TYR A 185 -8.54 -18.23 -5.12
CA TYR A 185 -8.38 -19.63 -4.72
C TYR A 185 -8.53 -20.59 -5.91
N SER A 186 -9.56 -20.41 -6.73
CA SER A 186 -9.81 -21.25 -7.89
C SER A 186 -8.69 -21.15 -8.92
N GLY A 187 -8.18 -19.93 -9.19
CA GLY A 187 -7.03 -19.74 -10.06
C GLY A 187 -5.76 -20.37 -9.49
N MET A 188 -5.46 -20.16 -8.20
CA MET A 188 -4.27 -20.69 -7.52
C MET A 188 -4.25 -22.22 -7.48
N LYS A 189 -5.41 -22.86 -7.29
CA LYS A 189 -5.53 -24.33 -7.30
C LYS A 189 -5.20 -24.93 -8.67
N LEU A 190 -5.50 -24.21 -9.75
CA LEU A 190 -5.32 -24.68 -11.12
C LEU A 190 -4.03 -24.19 -11.76
N ALA A 191 -3.27 -23.32 -11.08
CA ALA A 191 -2.00 -22.77 -11.55
C ALA A 191 -0.97 -23.89 -11.77
N ARG A 192 -0.27 -23.86 -12.90
CA ARG A 192 0.79 -24.83 -13.24
C ARG A 192 2.18 -24.29 -12.89
N GLY A 193 2.38 -22.99 -13.00
CA GLY A 193 3.66 -22.33 -12.76
C GLY A 193 4.19 -22.55 -11.34
N GLU A 194 5.51 -22.51 -11.19
CA GLU A 194 6.22 -22.57 -9.91
C GLU A 194 6.01 -21.31 -9.08
N VAL A 195 5.80 -20.19 -9.74
CA VAL A 195 5.47 -18.90 -9.15
C VAL A 195 4.07 -18.49 -9.57
N ILE A 196 3.25 -18.08 -8.58
CA ILE A 196 1.92 -17.52 -8.82
C ILE A 196 2.02 -16.01 -8.70
N VAL A 197 1.55 -15.27 -9.71
CA VAL A 197 1.47 -13.81 -9.71
C VAL A 197 0.01 -13.38 -9.67
N THR A 198 -0.38 -12.57 -8.70
CA THR A 198 -1.72 -11.96 -8.68
C THR A 198 -1.68 -10.57 -9.29
N VAL A 199 -2.70 -10.24 -10.09
CA VAL A 199 -2.86 -8.95 -10.75
C VAL A 199 -4.33 -8.56 -10.75
N ASP A 200 -4.63 -7.31 -10.36
CA ASP A 200 -5.99 -6.77 -10.45
C ASP A 200 -6.30 -6.28 -11.87
N THR A 201 -7.58 -6.35 -12.25
CA THR A 201 -8.04 -6.01 -13.61
C THR A 201 -8.05 -4.51 -13.90
N ASP A 202 -8.04 -3.66 -12.87
CA ASP A 202 -7.96 -2.20 -12.99
C ASP A 202 -6.51 -1.69 -13.14
N GLY A 203 -5.55 -2.63 -13.19
CA GLY A 203 -4.12 -2.34 -13.24
C GLY A 203 -3.51 -2.49 -14.64
N LYS A 204 -2.56 -1.60 -14.98
CA LYS A 204 -1.64 -1.73 -16.10
C LYS A 204 -0.27 -2.12 -15.57
N ILE A 205 0.25 -3.25 -16.02
CA ILE A 205 1.57 -3.75 -15.61
C ILE A 205 2.67 -3.12 -16.46
N GLY A 206 3.77 -2.69 -15.81
CA GLY A 206 4.99 -2.29 -16.50
C GLY A 206 5.67 -3.48 -17.20
N ARG A 207 6.32 -3.25 -18.34
CA ARG A 207 6.92 -4.31 -19.17
C ARG A 207 7.90 -5.21 -18.41
N SER A 208 8.72 -4.65 -17.54
CA SER A 208 9.72 -5.40 -16.75
C SER A 208 9.21 -5.84 -15.36
N ALA A 209 7.96 -5.51 -15.02
CA ALA A 209 7.44 -5.65 -13.66
C ALA A 209 7.46 -7.11 -13.17
N ILE A 210 6.98 -8.06 -13.95
CA ILE A 210 6.96 -9.49 -13.58
C ILE A 210 8.39 -10.03 -13.45
N ARG A 211 9.28 -9.66 -14.37
CA ARG A 211 10.67 -10.08 -14.34
C ARG A 211 11.36 -9.60 -13.06
N ASN A 212 11.23 -8.32 -12.73
CA ASN A 212 11.78 -7.74 -11.50
C ASN A 212 11.13 -8.33 -10.23
N LEU A 213 9.83 -8.64 -10.28
CA LEU A 213 9.09 -9.18 -9.15
C LEU A 213 9.57 -10.58 -8.74
N VAL A 214 10.02 -11.39 -9.71
CA VAL A 214 10.43 -12.79 -9.49
C VAL A 214 11.89 -12.90 -9.02
N VAL A 215 12.75 -11.89 -9.27
CA VAL A 215 14.18 -11.92 -8.89
C VAL A 215 14.45 -12.32 -7.44
N PRO A 216 13.77 -11.75 -6.42
CA PRO A 216 14.04 -12.15 -5.03
C PRO A 216 13.64 -13.60 -4.73
N LEU A 217 12.66 -14.16 -5.45
CA LEU A 217 12.28 -15.57 -5.31
C LEU A 217 13.33 -16.52 -5.89
N ILE A 218 14.05 -16.10 -6.94
CA ILE A 218 15.13 -16.90 -7.54
C ILE A 218 16.34 -16.89 -6.60
N ARG A 219 16.72 -15.70 -6.08
CA ARG A 219 17.93 -15.52 -5.28
C ARG A 219 17.88 -16.10 -3.88
N ASP A 220 16.72 -16.13 -3.28
CA ASP A 220 16.56 -16.51 -1.86
C ASP A 220 15.36 -17.46 -1.70
N GLN A 221 15.66 -18.72 -1.38
CA GLN A 221 14.65 -19.75 -1.19
C GLN A 221 13.77 -19.52 0.07
N GLU A 222 14.24 -18.73 1.03
CA GLU A 222 13.44 -18.34 2.19
C GLU A 222 12.35 -17.31 1.81
N VAL A 223 12.49 -16.60 0.68
CA VAL A 223 11.49 -15.65 0.18
C VAL A 223 10.33 -16.41 -0.46
N ALA A 224 9.12 -16.18 0.04
CA ALA A 224 7.91 -16.83 -0.48
C ALA A 224 6.86 -15.86 -1.04
N ALA A 225 6.97 -14.55 -0.75
CA ALA A 225 6.16 -13.55 -1.43
C ALA A 225 6.96 -12.27 -1.72
N VAL A 226 6.68 -11.65 -2.86
CA VAL A 226 7.28 -10.39 -3.29
C VAL A 226 6.19 -9.44 -3.73
N ALA A 227 6.10 -8.29 -3.04
CA ALA A 227 5.18 -7.21 -3.35
C ALA A 227 5.75 -6.32 -4.45
N GLY A 228 4.97 -5.98 -5.46
CA GLY A 228 5.27 -4.92 -6.41
C GLY A 228 4.85 -3.54 -5.91
N ARG A 229 5.28 -2.51 -6.63
CA ARG A 229 4.90 -1.11 -6.43
C ARG A 229 3.56 -0.84 -7.10
N VAL A 230 2.61 -0.29 -6.35
CA VAL A 230 1.36 0.23 -6.92
C VAL A 230 1.47 1.74 -7.06
N ALA A 231 1.46 2.23 -8.29
CA ALA A 231 1.42 3.64 -8.64
C ALA A 231 -0.02 4.04 -9.04
N VAL A 232 -0.36 5.30 -8.86
CA VAL A 232 -1.70 5.79 -9.20
C VAL A 232 -1.77 6.15 -10.68
N LEU A 233 -2.65 5.46 -11.45
CA LEU A 233 -2.82 5.66 -12.88
C LEU A 233 -3.49 7.00 -13.20
N ASN A 234 -4.49 7.36 -12.42
CA ASN A 234 -5.30 8.57 -12.60
C ASN A 234 -4.88 9.71 -11.67
N GLU A 235 -3.59 9.85 -11.44
CA GLU A 235 -3.02 10.88 -10.54
C GLU A 235 -3.47 12.29 -10.88
N ARG A 236 -3.65 12.59 -12.17
CA ARG A 236 -3.96 13.94 -12.67
C ARG A 236 -5.46 14.28 -12.71
N ASP A 237 -6.36 13.34 -12.40
CA ASP A 237 -7.80 13.55 -12.52
C ASP A 237 -8.31 14.69 -11.63
N ASN A 238 -7.86 14.74 -10.37
CA ASN A 238 -8.28 15.78 -9.43
C ASN A 238 -7.33 15.92 -8.24
N PHE A 239 -7.64 16.87 -7.34
CA PHE A 239 -6.85 17.13 -6.14
C PHE A 239 -6.74 15.91 -5.21
N LEU A 240 -7.82 15.13 -5.06
CA LEU A 240 -7.83 13.92 -4.22
C LEU A 240 -6.88 12.85 -4.78
N THR A 241 -6.91 12.60 -6.09
CA THR A 241 -6.04 11.57 -6.71
C THR A 241 -4.57 11.96 -6.64
N ARG A 242 -4.22 13.25 -6.71
CA ARG A 242 -2.85 13.75 -6.47
C ARG A 242 -2.40 13.50 -5.02
N MET A 243 -3.24 13.80 -4.03
CA MET A 243 -2.94 13.49 -2.63
C MET A 243 -2.76 11.97 -2.41
N LEU A 244 -3.62 11.15 -3.03
CA LEU A 244 -3.53 9.71 -2.93
C LEU A 244 -2.26 9.16 -3.61
N SER A 245 -1.77 9.76 -4.71
CA SER A 245 -0.51 9.40 -5.34
C SER A 245 0.66 9.53 -4.36
N VAL A 246 0.76 10.66 -3.65
CA VAL A 246 1.77 10.85 -2.60
C VAL A 246 1.61 9.82 -1.49
N ARG A 247 0.38 9.57 -1.04
CA ARG A 247 0.11 8.56 0.00
C ARG A 247 0.51 7.16 -0.42
N TYR A 248 0.23 6.76 -1.66
CA TYR A 248 0.63 5.46 -2.21
C TYR A 248 2.15 5.37 -2.28
N ALA A 249 2.83 6.36 -2.87
CA ALA A 249 4.28 6.37 -2.97
C ALA A 249 4.95 6.25 -1.57
N VAL A 250 4.54 7.03 -0.58
CA VAL A 250 5.07 6.90 0.79
C VAL A 250 4.77 5.51 1.37
N SER A 251 3.59 4.94 1.12
CA SER A 251 3.24 3.61 1.61
C SER A 251 4.09 2.49 1.00
N PHE A 252 4.44 2.61 -0.29
CA PHE A 252 5.22 1.62 -1.02
C PHE A 252 6.72 1.90 -0.92
N ASP A 253 7.16 3.07 -1.36
CA ASP A 253 8.58 3.39 -1.54
C ASP A 253 9.29 3.72 -0.21
N PHE A 254 8.58 4.01 0.87
CA PHE A 254 9.10 4.06 2.21
C PHE A 254 8.62 2.88 3.05
N GLY A 255 7.29 2.71 3.18
CA GLY A 255 6.70 1.74 4.11
C GLY A 255 7.08 0.29 3.83
N ARG A 256 6.91 -0.20 2.59
CA ARG A 256 7.28 -1.57 2.22
C ARG A 256 8.77 -1.72 1.99
N ALA A 257 9.44 -0.67 1.54
CA ALA A 257 10.87 -0.68 1.27
C ALA A 257 11.68 -0.98 2.55
N TYR A 258 11.44 -0.27 3.67
CA TYR A 258 12.15 -0.58 4.91
C TYR A 258 11.81 -1.96 5.47
N GLN A 259 10.54 -2.42 5.34
CA GLN A 259 10.11 -3.75 5.76
C GLN A 259 10.78 -4.87 4.94
N SER A 260 11.07 -4.60 3.68
CA SER A 260 11.78 -5.52 2.79
C SER A 260 13.20 -5.82 3.28
N VAL A 261 13.88 -4.87 3.92
CA VAL A 261 15.24 -5.02 4.42
C VAL A 261 15.37 -6.16 5.45
N PHE A 262 14.37 -6.32 6.31
CA PHE A 262 14.33 -7.42 7.27
C PHE A 262 13.37 -8.56 6.85
N GLY A 263 12.88 -8.52 5.60
CA GLY A 263 12.09 -9.60 5.00
C GLY A 263 10.73 -9.82 5.65
N THR A 264 10.04 -8.75 6.06
CA THR A 264 8.70 -8.83 6.67
C THR A 264 7.81 -7.70 6.17
N VAL A 265 7.57 -7.68 4.87
CA VAL A 265 6.54 -6.82 4.28
C VAL A 265 5.18 -7.33 4.74
N GLN A 266 4.48 -6.56 5.57
CA GLN A 266 3.23 -6.98 6.23
C GLN A 266 2.03 -7.07 5.31
N VAL A 267 2.10 -6.49 4.10
CA VAL A 267 1.07 -6.62 3.07
C VAL A 267 1.68 -6.62 1.67
N CYS A 268 1.50 -7.73 0.98
CA CYS A 268 1.79 -7.89 -0.43
C CYS A 268 0.48 -7.65 -1.19
N PRO A 269 0.33 -6.53 -1.95
CA PRO A 269 -0.96 -6.09 -2.49
C PRO A 269 -1.47 -7.03 -3.59
N GLY A 270 -2.79 -7.24 -3.65
CA GLY A 270 -3.42 -8.05 -4.68
C GLY A 270 -3.17 -7.54 -6.10
N ALA A 271 -2.92 -6.24 -6.25
CA ALA A 271 -2.69 -5.58 -7.53
C ALA A 271 -1.42 -6.06 -8.25
N LEU A 272 -0.35 -6.42 -7.51
CA LEU A 272 0.85 -7.03 -8.08
C LEU A 272 1.66 -7.72 -6.97
N THR A 273 1.61 -9.04 -6.92
CA THR A 273 2.41 -9.85 -5.98
C THR A 273 2.77 -11.19 -6.58
N ALA A 274 4.03 -11.60 -6.43
CA ALA A 274 4.47 -12.95 -6.74
C ALA A 274 4.56 -13.82 -5.48
N TYR A 275 4.15 -15.07 -5.59
CA TYR A 275 4.16 -16.05 -4.52
C TYR A 275 4.85 -17.35 -4.96
N ARG A 276 5.68 -17.94 -4.11
CA ARG A 276 6.22 -19.28 -4.30
C ARG A 276 5.09 -20.31 -4.10
N LYS A 277 4.68 -20.99 -5.17
CA LYS A 277 3.55 -21.91 -5.17
C LYS A 277 3.69 -23.02 -4.12
N ALA A 278 4.87 -23.61 -3.99
CA ALA A 278 5.14 -24.67 -3.02
C ALA A 278 4.85 -24.28 -1.57
N VAL A 279 5.07 -23.00 -1.21
CA VAL A 279 4.76 -22.45 0.12
C VAL A 279 3.29 -22.11 0.26
N LEU A 280 2.66 -21.65 -0.83
CA LEU A 280 1.28 -21.16 -0.81
C LEU A 280 0.24 -22.29 -0.73
N VAL A 281 0.42 -23.36 -1.52
CA VAL A 281 -0.56 -24.43 -1.71
C VAL A 281 -0.98 -25.11 -0.40
N PRO A 282 -0.10 -25.44 0.55
CA PRO A 282 -0.46 -26.14 1.79
C PRO A 282 -1.54 -25.45 2.63
N PHE A 283 -1.61 -24.12 2.62
CA PHE A 283 -2.58 -23.39 3.43
C PHE A 283 -3.74 -22.74 2.65
N LEU A 284 -3.80 -22.93 1.33
CA LEU A 284 -4.87 -22.33 0.50
C LEU A 284 -6.28 -22.70 0.98
N LYS A 285 -6.50 -23.95 1.40
CA LYS A 285 -7.81 -24.43 1.90
C LYS A 285 -8.18 -23.75 3.22
N GLU A 286 -7.22 -23.57 4.12
CA GLU A 286 -7.41 -22.86 5.39
C GLU A 286 -7.67 -21.37 5.11
N TRP A 287 -6.85 -20.76 4.23
CA TRP A 287 -6.96 -19.35 3.88
C TRP A 287 -8.32 -18.98 3.25
N VAL A 288 -8.82 -19.77 2.27
CA VAL A 288 -10.10 -19.45 1.63
C VAL A 288 -11.29 -19.53 2.58
N ASN A 289 -11.19 -20.38 3.61
CA ASN A 289 -12.21 -20.58 4.64
C ASN A 289 -11.91 -19.82 5.95
N GLN A 290 -10.95 -18.88 5.92
CA GLN A 290 -10.57 -18.10 7.10
C GLN A 290 -11.79 -17.45 7.76
N LYS A 291 -11.90 -17.63 9.08
CA LYS A 291 -12.89 -16.97 9.93
C LYS A 291 -12.21 -16.13 10.99
N PHE A 292 -12.79 -14.99 11.31
CA PHE A 292 -12.39 -14.16 12.43
C PHE A 292 -13.60 -13.82 13.29
N MET A 293 -13.52 -14.07 14.60
CA MET A 293 -14.66 -13.94 15.53
C MET A 293 -15.93 -14.67 15.04
N LYS A 294 -15.76 -15.89 14.51
CA LYS A 294 -16.79 -16.75 13.90
C LYS A 294 -17.37 -16.28 12.56
N SER A 295 -17.04 -15.07 12.07
CA SER A 295 -17.49 -14.52 10.78
C SER A 295 -16.49 -14.88 9.66
N PRO A 296 -16.94 -15.19 8.43
CA PRO A 296 -16.05 -15.44 7.29
C PRO A 296 -15.30 -14.16 6.91
N CYS A 297 -14.04 -14.27 6.46
CA CYS A 297 -13.24 -13.14 6.01
C CYS A 297 -13.37 -12.98 4.51
N LEU A 298 -14.23 -12.07 4.04
CA LEU A 298 -14.51 -11.88 2.60
C LEU A 298 -13.54 -10.89 1.93
N HIS A 299 -12.93 -9.95 2.66
CA HIS A 299 -12.01 -8.94 2.14
C HIS A 299 -10.67 -8.92 2.87
N GLY A 300 -9.65 -8.27 2.27
CA GLY A 300 -8.26 -8.25 2.77
C GLY A 300 -7.56 -9.59 2.55
N GLU A 301 -7.84 -10.21 1.42
CA GLU A 301 -7.31 -11.49 0.97
C GLU A 301 -5.79 -11.47 0.80
N ASP A 302 -5.25 -10.36 0.31
CA ASP A 302 -3.84 -10.10 0.07
C ASP A 302 -3.04 -10.02 1.39
N ARG A 303 -3.51 -9.22 2.34
CA ARG A 303 -2.91 -9.12 3.67
C ARG A 303 -2.98 -10.45 4.41
N SER A 304 -4.10 -11.15 4.29
CA SER A 304 -4.28 -12.47 4.87
C SER A 304 -3.30 -13.50 4.30
N LEU A 305 -3.12 -13.58 2.98
CA LEU A 305 -2.10 -14.43 2.36
C LEU A 305 -0.70 -14.12 2.90
N THR A 306 -0.37 -12.83 3.00
CA THR A 306 0.90 -12.37 3.56
C THR A 306 1.07 -12.87 5.00
N THR A 307 0.02 -12.77 5.84
CA THR A 307 0.04 -13.26 7.23
C THR A 307 0.29 -14.78 7.30
N TYR A 308 -0.34 -15.59 6.42
CA TYR A 308 -0.10 -17.04 6.35
C TYR A 308 1.34 -17.37 5.96
N ILE A 309 1.92 -16.67 4.99
CA ILE A 309 3.32 -16.83 4.58
C ILE A 309 4.27 -16.50 5.73
N LEU A 310 4.04 -15.37 6.43
CA LEU A 310 4.84 -15.00 7.59
C LEU A 310 4.70 -16.04 8.73
N LYS A 311 3.49 -16.56 8.97
CA LYS A 311 3.23 -17.61 9.96
C LYS A 311 3.97 -18.91 9.63
N SER A 312 4.18 -19.23 8.36
CA SER A 312 4.96 -20.40 7.93
C SER A 312 6.49 -20.20 8.03
N GLY A 313 6.95 -19.03 8.49
CA GLY A 313 8.36 -18.72 8.73
C GLY A 313 9.12 -18.13 7.54
N HIS A 314 8.46 -17.98 6.39
CA HIS A 314 9.08 -17.46 5.17
C HIS A 314 9.17 -15.94 5.16
N LEU A 315 10.04 -15.43 4.28
CA LEU A 315 10.27 -14.01 4.09
C LEU A 315 9.28 -13.43 3.07
N THR A 316 8.93 -12.17 3.28
CA THR A 316 8.20 -11.34 2.31
C THR A 316 9.04 -10.12 1.95
N LYS A 317 9.20 -9.83 0.66
CA LYS A 317 10.00 -8.71 0.15
C LYS A 317 9.16 -7.73 -0.67
N TYR A 318 9.76 -6.61 -1.01
CA TYR A 318 9.19 -5.57 -1.87
C TYR A 318 10.16 -5.24 -3.00
N GLN A 319 9.63 -4.98 -4.20
CA GLN A 319 10.39 -4.56 -5.38
C GLN A 319 9.81 -3.26 -5.94
N SER A 320 10.54 -2.15 -5.74
CA SER A 320 10.12 -0.82 -6.20
C SER A 320 10.17 -0.66 -7.71
N ASN A 321 10.99 -1.47 -8.40
CA ASN A 321 11.12 -1.53 -9.86
C ASN A 321 10.14 -2.49 -10.55
N ALA A 322 9.27 -3.16 -9.79
CA ALA A 322 8.15 -3.98 -10.29
C ALA A 322 6.86 -3.18 -10.15
N VAL A 323 6.50 -2.39 -11.18
CA VAL A 323 5.44 -1.39 -11.09
C VAL A 323 4.15 -1.87 -11.74
N VAL A 324 3.02 -1.62 -11.07
CA VAL A 324 1.67 -1.67 -11.62
C VAL A 324 0.97 -0.34 -11.38
N TYR A 325 0.29 0.17 -12.40
CA TYR A 325 -0.50 1.40 -12.33
C TYR A 325 -1.97 1.04 -12.13
N SER A 326 -2.59 1.46 -11.02
CA SER A 326 -3.98 1.16 -10.66
C SER A 326 -4.76 2.46 -10.41
N LYS A 327 -6.07 2.45 -10.69
CA LYS A 327 -6.92 3.62 -10.46
C LYS A 327 -7.14 3.85 -8.96
N ALA A 328 -6.87 5.08 -8.50
CA ALA A 328 -7.23 5.53 -7.16
C ALA A 328 -8.65 6.11 -7.13
N PRO A 329 -9.35 6.09 -5.97
CA PRO A 329 -10.64 6.72 -5.82
C PRO A 329 -10.62 8.21 -6.18
N SER A 330 -11.54 8.64 -7.04
CA SER A 330 -11.70 10.04 -7.44
C SER A 330 -12.71 10.81 -6.57
N ARG A 331 -13.41 10.12 -5.65
CA ARG A 331 -14.42 10.70 -4.74
C ARG A 331 -14.13 10.33 -3.29
N PHE A 332 -14.31 11.28 -2.35
CA PHE A 332 -14.11 11.06 -0.92
C PHE A 332 -14.91 9.88 -0.36
N ARG A 333 -16.16 9.69 -0.81
CA ARG A 333 -17.00 8.55 -0.36
C ARG A 333 -16.35 7.19 -0.72
N GLN A 334 -15.77 7.07 -1.91
CA GLN A 334 -15.06 5.85 -2.33
C GLN A 334 -13.78 5.64 -1.52
N MET A 335 -13.00 6.72 -1.29
CA MET A 335 -11.80 6.69 -0.46
C MET A 335 -12.12 6.25 0.97
N ASN A 336 -13.15 6.79 1.60
CA ASN A 336 -13.55 6.41 2.97
C ASN A 336 -13.91 4.92 3.06
N ARG A 337 -14.70 4.41 2.10
CA ARG A 337 -15.05 2.99 2.02
C ARG A 337 -13.82 2.10 1.86
N MET A 338 -12.89 2.50 1.00
CA MET A 338 -11.61 1.81 0.80
C MET A 338 -10.80 1.77 2.10
N TYR A 339 -10.67 2.89 2.81
CA TYR A 339 -9.91 2.96 4.06
C TYR A 339 -10.56 2.17 5.20
N VAL A 340 -11.89 2.18 5.35
CA VAL A 340 -12.58 1.33 6.33
C VAL A 340 -12.28 -0.14 6.06
N ARG A 341 -12.37 -0.58 4.80
CA ARG A 341 -12.05 -1.96 4.40
C ARG A 341 -10.60 -2.32 4.70
N TRP A 342 -9.65 -1.45 4.35
CA TRP A 342 -8.23 -1.67 4.62
C TRP A 342 -7.93 -1.68 6.12
N THR A 343 -8.53 -0.79 6.89
CA THR A 343 -8.31 -0.71 8.35
C THR A 343 -8.88 -1.92 9.06
N ARG A 344 -10.07 -2.41 8.67
CA ARG A 344 -10.62 -3.66 9.21
C ARG A 344 -9.68 -4.85 8.97
N SER A 345 -9.16 -4.99 7.76
CA SER A 345 -8.20 -6.06 7.47
C SER A 345 -6.88 -5.86 8.21
N TYR A 346 -6.41 -4.61 8.35
CA TYR A 346 -5.20 -4.28 9.11
C TYR A 346 -5.33 -4.70 10.57
N ILE A 347 -6.40 -4.31 11.26
CA ILE A 347 -6.62 -4.64 12.67
C ILE A 347 -6.69 -6.16 12.86
N ARG A 348 -7.48 -6.85 12.02
CA ARG A 348 -7.63 -8.31 12.06
C ARG A 348 -6.29 -9.02 11.92
N GLU A 349 -5.56 -8.72 10.88
CA GLU A 349 -4.29 -9.39 10.58
C GLU A 349 -3.18 -9.00 11.57
N SER A 350 -3.22 -7.79 12.14
CA SER A 350 -2.32 -7.40 13.24
C SER A 350 -2.57 -8.23 14.51
N ILE A 351 -3.84 -8.49 14.85
CA ILE A 351 -4.19 -9.38 15.97
C ILE A 351 -3.72 -10.82 15.68
N LEU A 352 -3.87 -11.30 14.45
CA LEU A 352 -3.38 -12.63 14.08
C LEU A 352 -1.85 -12.70 14.12
N PHE A 353 -1.16 -11.69 13.60
CA PHE A 353 0.30 -11.61 13.64
C PHE A 353 0.83 -11.61 15.08
N SER A 354 0.22 -10.83 15.99
CA SER A 354 0.64 -10.76 17.39
C SER A 354 0.55 -12.12 18.12
N ARG A 355 -0.35 -13.01 17.70
CA ARG A 355 -0.51 -14.35 18.30
C ARG A 355 0.65 -15.31 18.02
N PHE A 356 1.34 -15.14 16.89
CA PHE A 356 2.42 -16.05 16.51
C PHE A 356 3.80 -15.40 16.47
N MET A 357 3.92 -14.07 16.53
CA MET A 357 5.21 -13.38 16.39
C MET A 357 6.23 -13.74 17.47
N PHE A 358 5.79 -14.17 18.65
CA PHE A 358 6.67 -14.61 19.73
C PHE A 358 6.90 -16.13 19.76
N SER A 359 6.05 -16.92 19.11
CA SER A 359 6.11 -18.38 19.19
C SER A 359 6.92 -18.99 18.04
N ARG A 360 6.25 -19.34 16.95
CA ARG A 360 6.82 -20.08 15.82
C ARG A 360 7.25 -19.21 14.65
N TYR A 361 7.05 -17.91 14.78
CA TYR A 361 7.50 -16.99 13.78
C TYR A 361 9.02 -17.02 13.72
N ARG A 362 9.58 -17.20 12.57
CA ARG A 362 11.02 -17.30 12.25
C ARG A 362 11.98 -17.39 13.45
N THR A 363 12.76 -18.43 13.53
CA THR A 363 13.83 -18.57 14.54
C THR A 363 14.96 -17.54 14.34
N LYS A 364 15.22 -17.15 13.07
CA LYS A 364 16.23 -16.14 12.70
C LYS A 364 15.54 -14.82 12.30
N ARG A 365 16.21 -13.69 12.54
CA ARG A 365 15.78 -12.32 12.09
C ARG A 365 14.40 -11.87 12.59
N ARG A 366 13.95 -12.31 13.77
CA ARG A 366 12.62 -11.97 14.31
C ARG A 366 12.55 -10.64 15.05
N ILE A 367 13.69 -10.11 15.56
CA ILE A 367 13.72 -8.93 16.45
C ILE A 367 13.22 -7.68 15.71
N LEU A 368 13.75 -7.36 14.54
CA LEU A 368 13.37 -6.18 13.78
C LEU A 368 11.87 -6.16 13.39
N PRO A 369 11.27 -7.26 12.88
CA PRO A 369 9.84 -7.33 12.66
C PRO A 369 8.98 -7.09 13.91
N ILE A 370 9.40 -7.62 15.06
CA ILE A 370 8.68 -7.42 16.33
C ILE A 370 8.77 -5.95 16.77
N LEU A 371 9.95 -5.35 16.72
CA LEU A 371 10.14 -3.93 17.03
C LEU A 371 9.31 -3.05 16.10
N ASP A 372 9.32 -3.31 14.78
CA ASP A 372 8.50 -2.56 13.83
C ASP A 372 7.02 -2.71 14.11
N PHE A 373 6.56 -3.93 14.43
CA PHE A 373 5.18 -4.19 14.81
C PHE A 373 4.75 -3.37 16.03
N PHE A 374 5.58 -3.28 17.06
CA PHE A 374 5.32 -2.45 18.23
C PHE A 374 5.27 -0.96 17.88
N PHE A 375 6.25 -0.44 17.14
CA PHE A 375 6.24 0.96 16.70
C PHE A 375 5.02 1.33 15.85
N LEU A 376 4.52 0.40 15.04
CA LEU A 376 3.32 0.64 14.22
C LEU A 376 2.02 0.61 15.02
N ASN A 377 1.93 -0.28 16.02
CA ASN A 377 0.66 -0.57 16.68
C ASN A 377 0.53 0.10 18.06
N LEU A 378 1.64 0.34 18.76
CA LEU A 378 1.63 0.91 20.13
C LEU A 378 0.98 2.30 20.18
N LEU A 379 1.13 3.11 19.13
CA LEU A 379 0.57 4.45 19.09
C LEU A 379 -0.94 4.49 18.83
N HIS A 380 -1.54 3.42 18.28
CA HIS A 380 -2.97 3.41 17.95
C HIS A 380 -3.90 3.59 19.17
N PRO A 381 -3.72 2.91 20.30
CA PRO A 381 -4.57 3.12 21.48
C PRO A 381 -4.50 4.56 22.00
N PHE A 382 -3.34 5.19 21.87
CA PHE A 382 -3.12 6.56 22.36
C PHE A 382 -3.60 7.64 21.37
N HIS A 383 -3.93 7.26 20.14
CA HIS A 383 -4.45 8.19 19.14
C HIS A 383 -5.77 8.83 19.61
N LEU A 384 -6.69 8.04 20.16
CA LEU A 384 -7.95 8.53 20.71
C LEU A 384 -7.74 9.45 21.92
N PHE A 385 -6.78 9.12 22.78
CA PHE A 385 -6.39 9.98 23.89
C PHE A 385 -5.85 11.34 23.39
N ALA A 386 -4.95 11.33 22.41
CA ALA A 386 -4.41 12.56 21.82
C ALA A 386 -5.52 13.41 21.17
N ILE A 387 -6.45 12.79 20.44
CA ILE A 387 -7.62 13.48 19.87
C ILE A 387 -8.47 14.10 20.99
N GLY A 388 -8.76 13.36 22.05
CA GLY A 388 -9.53 13.88 23.21
C GLY A 388 -8.87 15.10 23.86
N LEU A 389 -7.55 15.03 24.11
CA LEU A 389 -6.80 16.13 24.70
C LEU A 389 -6.75 17.35 23.75
N ILE A 390 -6.56 17.13 22.45
CA ILE A 390 -6.58 18.20 21.43
C ILE A 390 -7.96 18.86 21.40
N SER A 391 -9.04 18.07 21.37
CA SER A 391 -10.41 18.57 21.36
C SER A 391 -10.73 19.36 22.62
N TYR A 392 -10.34 18.86 23.80
CA TYR A 392 -10.50 19.58 25.07
C TYR A 392 -9.75 20.92 25.07
N SER A 393 -8.48 20.90 24.65
CA SER A 393 -7.68 22.13 24.59
C SER A 393 -8.26 23.17 23.62
N PHE A 394 -8.87 22.73 22.53
CA PHE A 394 -9.56 23.60 21.57
C PHE A 394 -10.82 24.24 22.17
N VAL A 395 -11.59 23.49 22.97
CA VAL A 395 -12.79 24.03 23.66
C VAL A 395 -12.40 25.09 24.68
N VAL A 396 -11.33 24.84 25.46
CA VAL A 396 -10.88 25.77 26.51
C VAL A 396 -10.14 26.98 25.92
N HIS A 397 -9.30 26.77 24.93
CA HIS A 397 -8.50 27.80 24.25
C HIS A 397 -8.52 27.58 22.73
N PRO A 398 -9.52 28.13 22.01
CA PRO A 398 -9.69 27.90 20.57
C PRO A 398 -8.46 28.22 19.73
N ILE A 399 -7.61 29.17 20.16
CA ILE A 399 -6.37 29.55 19.44
C ILE A 399 -5.37 28.38 19.32
N PHE A 400 -5.45 27.37 20.18
CA PHE A 400 -4.57 26.20 20.11
C PHE A 400 -4.78 25.35 18.84
N ILE A 401 -5.90 25.50 18.13
CA ILE A 401 -6.07 24.87 16.83
C ILE A 401 -4.96 25.28 15.84
N LEU A 402 -4.53 26.52 15.85
CA LEU A 402 -3.46 27.03 14.98
C LEU A 402 -2.12 26.37 15.31
N ARG A 403 -1.84 26.09 16.59
CA ARG A 403 -0.66 25.33 17.00
C ARG A 403 -0.69 23.90 16.45
N HIS A 404 -1.84 23.22 16.56
CA HIS A 404 -1.97 21.86 16.04
C HIS A 404 -1.86 21.81 14.53
N LEU A 405 -2.46 22.78 13.84
CA LEU A 405 -2.31 22.95 12.39
C LEU A 405 -0.85 23.17 12.01
N ALA A 406 -0.13 24.06 12.70
CA ALA A 406 1.29 24.31 12.45
C ALA A 406 2.13 23.03 12.63
N PHE A 407 1.89 22.30 13.71
CA PHE A 407 2.57 21.02 13.97
C PHE A 407 2.29 20.00 12.86
N LEU A 408 1.04 19.85 12.43
CA LEU A 408 0.66 18.94 11.34
C LEU A 408 1.30 19.34 10.01
N VAL A 409 1.35 20.65 9.70
CA VAL A 409 2.01 21.16 8.49
C VAL A 409 3.50 20.81 8.49
N ILE A 410 4.19 21.11 9.59
CA ILE A 410 5.62 20.82 9.73
C ILE A 410 5.88 19.31 9.64
N LEU A 411 5.16 18.52 10.41
CA LEU A 411 5.32 17.06 10.43
C LEU A 411 5.05 16.45 9.05
N SER A 412 3.96 16.84 8.40
CA SER A 412 3.59 16.32 7.08
C SER A 412 4.57 16.76 6.00
N PHE A 413 5.12 17.98 6.08
CA PHE A 413 6.20 18.41 5.20
C PHE A 413 7.40 17.46 5.29
N PHE A 414 7.90 17.20 6.50
CA PHE A 414 9.03 16.29 6.69
C PHE A 414 8.73 14.86 6.21
N LEU A 415 7.55 14.33 6.50
CA LEU A 415 7.16 13.00 6.02
C LEU A 415 7.00 12.95 4.50
N SER A 416 6.59 14.05 3.87
CA SER A 416 6.46 14.13 2.42
C SER A 416 7.81 14.19 1.70
N LEU A 417 8.92 14.50 2.39
CA LEU A 417 10.28 14.45 1.82
C LEU A 417 10.68 13.03 1.37
N TYR A 418 10.08 11.97 1.95
CA TYR A 418 10.28 10.60 1.44
C TYR A 418 9.82 10.47 -0.01
N TYR A 419 8.69 11.09 -0.36
CA TYR A 419 8.21 11.16 -1.74
C TYR A 419 9.17 11.94 -2.64
N LEU A 420 9.65 13.09 -2.18
CA LEU A 420 10.58 13.94 -2.96
C LEU A 420 11.86 13.17 -3.33
N ARG A 421 12.41 12.38 -2.41
CA ARG A 421 13.60 11.58 -2.67
C ARG A 421 13.38 10.50 -3.73
N THR A 422 12.21 9.85 -3.76
CA THR A 422 11.92 8.74 -4.68
C THR A 422 11.39 9.20 -6.03
N ASN A 423 10.53 10.22 -6.04
CA ASN A 423 9.85 10.66 -7.26
C ASN A 423 10.38 12.00 -7.81
N ARG A 424 11.21 12.73 -7.05
CA ARG A 424 11.84 13.99 -7.44
C ARG A 424 10.86 15.04 -8.00
N SER A 425 9.67 15.16 -7.39
CA SER A 425 8.57 15.99 -7.85
C SER A 425 8.04 16.89 -6.74
N LEU A 426 7.65 18.14 -7.07
CA LEU A 426 6.97 19.06 -6.18
C LEU A 426 5.60 18.55 -5.73
N ALA A 427 5.07 17.50 -6.36
CA ALA A 427 3.86 16.83 -5.91
C ALA A 427 3.94 16.33 -4.46
N PHE A 428 5.16 16.21 -3.87
CA PHE A 428 5.31 15.88 -2.45
C PHE A 428 4.52 16.82 -1.53
N LEU A 429 4.30 18.09 -1.94
CA LEU A 429 3.54 19.07 -1.17
C LEU A 429 2.07 18.68 -0.97
N TYR A 430 1.48 17.85 -1.86
CA TYR A 430 0.12 17.31 -1.66
C TYR A 430 0.02 16.37 -0.43
N GLY A 431 1.15 15.97 0.15
CA GLY A 431 1.18 15.28 1.43
C GLY A 431 0.68 16.12 2.60
N ILE A 432 0.83 17.45 2.53
CA ILE A 432 0.36 18.39 3.58
C ILE A 432 -1.18 18.37 3.67
N PRO A 433 -1.95 18.72 2.61
CA PRO A 433 -3.40 18.66 2.68
C PRO A 433 -3.92 17.23 2.92
N TYR A 434 -3.24 16.19 2.44
CA TYR A 434 -3.58 14.80 2.79
C TYR A 434 -3.51 14.55 4.31
N ALA A 435 -2.46 15.02 4.98
CA ALA A 435 -2.31 14.87 6.42
C ALA A 435 -3.39 15.63 7.19
N LEU A 436 -3.72 16.86 6.77
CA LEU A 436 -4.81 17.65 7.36
C LEU A 436 -6.16 16.95 7.21
N ILE A 437 -6.49 16.46 6.01
CA ILE A 437 -7.73 15.70 5.77
C ILE A 437 -7.76 14.44 6.64
N THR A 438 -6.65 13.73 6.75
CA THR A 438 -6.57 12.52 7.58
C THR A 438 -6.81 12.83 9.04
N ALA A 439 -6.20 13.89 9.57
CA ALA A 439 -6.31 14.28 10.98
C ALA A 439 -7.74 14.74 11.34
N PHE A 440 -8.40 15.54 10.48
CA PHE A 440 -9.67 16.17 10.81
C PHE A 440 -10.90 15.39 10.31
N PHE A 441 -10.78 14.67 9.20
CA PHE A 441 -11.94 14.03 8.56
C PHE A 441 -11.89 12.49 8.55
N LEU A 442 -10.72 11.86 8.80
CA LEU A 442 -10.57 10.40 8.73
C LEU A 442 -10.25 9.75 10.08
N TRP A 443 -10.13 10.52 11.17
CA TRP A 443 -9.79 10.02 12.51
C TRP A 443 -10.74 8.94 13.01
N TRP A 444 -12.02 9.01 12.65
CA TRP A 444 -13.07 8.07 13.06
C TRP A 444 -12.94 6.68 12.41
N ILE A 445 -12.15 6.54 11.32
CA ILE A 445 -12.03 5.28 10.56
C ILE A 445 -11.45 4.16 11.44
N VAL A 446 -10.44 4.46 12.25
CA VAL A 446 -9.81 3.44 13.11
C VAL A 446 -10.78 2.92 14.17
N PRO A 447 -11.40 3.76 15.03
CA PRO A 447 -12.35 3.29 16.03
C PRO A 447 -13.59 2.63 15.39
N PHE A 448 -14.13 3.20 14.31
CA PHE A 448 -15.26 2.61 13.59
C PHE A 448 -14.91 1.22 13.03
N SER A 449 -13.73 1.08 12.44
CA SER A 449 -13.29 -0.21 11.89
C SER A 449 -13.08 -1.24 12.99
N ALA A 450 -12.55 -0.84 14.16
CA ALA A 450 -12.37 -1.72 15.32
C ALA A 450 -13.71 -2.22 15.87
N LEU A 451 -14.70 -1.35 15.97
CA LEU A 451 -16.05 -1.71 16.44
C LEU A 451 -16.83 -2.56 15.43
N THR A 452 -16.50 -2.45 14.14
CA THR A 452 -17.23 -3.12 13.06
C THR A 452 -16.43 -4.23 12.36
N LEU A 453 -15.47 -4.86 13.05
CA LEU A 453 -14.60 -5.93 12.49
C LEU A 453 -15.36 -7.13 11.93
N LYS A 454 -16.54 -7.44 12.48
CA LYS A 454 -17.41 -8.53 12.02
C LYS A 454 -18.14 -8.22 10.71
N ASN A 455 -18.26 -6.94 10.34
CA ASN A 455 -18.96 -6.55 9.12
C ASN A 455 -18.09 -6.86 7.90
N GLN A 456 -18.60 -7.71 7.02
CA GLN A 456 -17.91 -8.21 5.82
C GLN A 456 -18.46 -7.61 4.52
N SER A 457 -19.31 -6.57 4.58
CA SER A 457 -19.83 -5.91 3.37
C SER A 457 -18.69 -5.36 2.51
N TRP A 458 -18.77 -5.62 1.20
CA TRP A 458 -17.85 -5.04 0.21
C TRP A 458 -18.25 -3.59 -0.05
N LEU A 459 -17.50 -2.64 0.51
CA LEU A 459 -17.89 -1.22 0.55
C LEU A 459 -17.54 -0.43 -0.72
N THR A 460 -16.78 -0.99 -1.66
CA THR A 460 -16.22 -0.22 -2.80
C THR A 460 -17.01 -0.36 -4.11
N ARG A 461 -18.03 -1.20 -4.16
CA ARG A 461 -18.95 -1.36 -5.31
C ARG A 461 -20.39 -1.25 -4.89
#